data_9a784b977c3bdda28dab8fcbcd1b3bb6
#
_entry.id   9a784b977c3bdda28dab8fcbcd1b3bb6
#
_cell.length_a   1.000
_cell.length_b   1.000
_cell.length_c   1.000
_cell.angle_alpha   90.00
_cell.angle_beta   90.00
_cell.angle_gamma   90.00
#
_symmetry.space_group_name_H-M   'P 1'
#
loop_
_entity.id
_entity.type
_entity.pdbx_description
1 polymer ?
#
loop_
_entity_poly.entity_id
_entity_poly.type
_entity_poly.pdbx_seq_one_letter_code
_entity_poly.pdbx_strand_id
1 'polypeptide(L)'
;YNPWRPNADVMESGLGILQGKNSELTYEKKHELNLGIDLGFLDNRINFSMDWYKRKNYDLIGWLSTTGLDGEIGKYANVASMRSHGIELTLSTRNIAKKDFKWNTDFIFSKTKNKVTDLEAFSSVMDMVSGYGFAMQGYPVRSLFSLDFRGLNEEGLPTFINENGELTTSNINFQERNNKSHLIYEGTTDPTITGSLGNVYSYKGLKLNVFITYSFGNVIRLDPVFSNQYTDLDAMPKEFKNRWMRPGDEHRTNIPVIADKYMNVNDSY
;
A
#
# COMPACT_ATOMS: atom_id res chain seq x y z
N TYR A 1 29.19 23.30 1.01
CA TYR A 1 28.92 24.51 1.80
C TYR A 1 27.41 24.66 2.01
N ASN A 2 26.92 24.46 3.24
CA ASN A 2 25.54 24.74 3.58
C ASN A 2 25.49 26.08 4.33
N PRO A 3 24.97 27.16 3.70
CA PRO A 3 24.87 28.48 4.35
C PRO A 3 23.75 28.54 5.40
N TRP A 4 22.94 27.47 5.54
CA TRP A 4 21.83 27.44 6.47
C TRP A 4 22.33 27.06 7.87
N ARG A 5 22.07 27.93 8.85
CA ARG A 5 22.44 27.74 10.24
C ARG A 5 21.20 27.40 11.07
N PRO A 6 21.20 26.27 11.80
CA PRO A 6 20.05 25.93 12.65
C PRO A 6 19.89 26.84 13.88
N ASN A 7 20.96 27.57 14.28
CA ASN A 7 20.93 28.53 15.38
C ASN A 7 21.44 29.88 14.90
N ALA A 8 20.55 30.87 14.85
CA ALA A 8 20.84 32.23 14.40
C ALA A 8 21.88 32.97 15.28
N ASP A 9 22.16 32.46 16.48
CA ASP A 9 23.05 33.10 17.45
C ASP A 9 24.51 32.68 17.33
N VAL A 10 24.84 31.73 16.46
CA VAL A 10 26.22 31.27 16.25
C VAL A 10 26.76 31.82 14.94
N MET A 11 27.68 32.77 15.05
CA MET A 11 28.29 33.46 13.90
C MET A 11 29.35 32.67 13.13
N GLU A 12 29.52 31.38 13.39
CA GLU A 12 30.54 30.57 12.73
C GLU A 12 29.99 29.83 11.52
N SER A 13 30.71 29.90 10.39
CA SER A 13 30.42 29.09 9.20
C SER A 13 31.02 27.71 9.39
N GLY A 14 30.17 26.68 9.38
CA GLY A 14 30.56 25.26 9.42
C GLY A 14 30.39 24.55 8.08
N LEU A 15 31.24 23.55 7.83
CA LEU A 15 31.02 22.56 6.78
C LEU A 15 30.22 21.42 7.41
N GLY A 16 29.03 21.17 6.87
CA GLY A 16 28.25 19.96 7.21
C GLY A 16 28.45 18.92 6.13
N ILE A 17 28.64 17.66 6.52
CA ILE A 17 28.57 16.54 5.59
C ILE A 17 27.09 16.29 5.32
N LEU A 18 26.66 16.49 4.07
CA LEU A 18 25.29 16.22 3.65
C LEU A 18 25.08 14.73 3.32
N GLN A 19 26.12 14.09 2.83
CA GLN A 19 26.10 12.67 2.47
C GLN A 19 27.52 12.12 2.40
N GLY A 20 27.76 10.97 2.99
CA GLY A 20 29.02 10.24 2.88
C GLY A 20 29.19 9.55 1.52
N LYS A 21 30.40 9.07 1.25
CA LYS A 21 30.69 8.26 0.07
C LYS A 21 29.97 6.92 0.18
N ASN A 22 29.13 6.61 -0.79
CA ASN A 22 28.43 5.32 -0.90
C ASN A 22 29.00 4.48 -2.05
N SER A 23 30.13 3.82 -1.79
CA SER A 23 30.84 3.00 -2.79
C SER A 23 30.25 1.62 -3.00
N GLU A 24 29.34 1.20 -2.12
CA GLU A 24 28.70 -0.13 -2.16
C GLU A 24 27.39 -0.11 -2.96
N LEU A 25 26.84 1.07 -3.24
CA LEU A 25 25.62 1.19 -4.01
C LEU A 25 25.81 0.74 -5.45
N THR A 26 25.01 -0.25 -5.87
CA THR A 26 24.99 -0.73 -7.25
C THR A 26 23.60 -0.50 -7.87
N TYR A 27 23.51 -0.73 -9.21
CA TYR A 27 22.23 -0.65 -9.91
C TYR A 27 21.32 -1.84 -9.57
N GLU A 28 20.02 -1.60 -9.62
CA GLU A 28 18.99 -2.63 -9.50
C GLU A 28 19.07 -3.61 -10.68
N LYS A 29 18.84 -4.88 -10.43
CA LYS A 29 18.93 -5.95 -11.42
C LYS A 29 17.61 -6.69 -11.55
N LYS A 30 17.28 -7.06 -12.78
CA LYS A 30 16.07 -7.83 -13.09
C LYS A 30 16.38 -9.02 -13.97
N HIS A 31 15.93 -10.22 -13.56
CA HIS A 31 15.81 -11.38 -14.44
C HIS A 31 14.34 -11.60 -14.75
N GLU A 32 14.01 -11.73 -16.02
CA GLU A 32 12.65 -11.92 -16.49
C GLU A 32 12.59 -13.05 -17.50
N LEU A 33 11.60 -13.93 -17.33
CA LEU A 33 11.13 -14.87 -18.32
C LEU A 33 9.72 -14.45 -18.72
N ASN A 34 9.53 -14.22 -20.01
CA ASN A 34 8.25 -13.90 -20.62
C ASN A 34 7.93 -14.92 -21.71
N LEU A 35 6.71 -15.45 -21.69
CA LEU A 35 6.19 -16.36 -22.73
C LEU A 35 4.86 -15.79 -23.22
N GLY A 36 4.82 -15.47 -24.49
CA GLY A 36 3.66 -14.89 -25.16
C GLY A 36 3.11 -15.79 -26.28
N ILE A 37 1.83 -15.66 -26.52
CA ILE A 37 1.13 -16.26 -27.66
C ILE A 37 0.17 -15.25 -28.27
N ASP A 38 0.23 -15.09 -29.58
CA ASP A 38 -0.66 -14.25 -30.37
C ASP A 38 -1.43 -15.12 -31.37
N LEU A 39 -2.76 -15.00 -31.34
CA LEU A 39 -3.64 -15.79 -32.20
C LEU A 39 -4.62 -14.86 -32.91
N GLY A 40 -4.74 -15.06 -34.22
CA GLY A 40 -5.71 -14.37 -35.06
C GLY A 40 -6.68 -15.38 -35.71
N PHE A 41 -7.97 -15.12 -35.58
CA PHE A 41 -9.02 -15.99 -36.15
C PHE A 41 -9.94 -15.20 -37.04
N LEU A 42 -10.57 -15.89 -38.02
CA LEU A 42 -11.58 -15.35 -38.92
C LEU A 42 -11.12 -14.07 -39.65
N ASP A 43 -9.99 -14.12 -40.34
CA ASP A 43 -9.37 -12.99 -41.03
C ASP A 43 -9.12 -11.79 -40.06
N ASN A 44 -8.56 -12.08 -38.90
CA ASN A 44 -8.29 -11.11 -37.82
C ASN A 44 -9.54 -10.39 -37.28
N ARG A 45 -10.71 -11.05 -37.35
CA ARG A 45 -11.89 -10.55 -36.65
C ARG A 45 -11.83 -10.79 -35.16
N ILE A 46 -11.09 -11.80 -34.74
CA ILE A 46 -10.81 -12.10 -33.34
C ILE A 46 -9.29 -12.18 -33.22
N ASN A 47 -8.72 -11.28 -32.42
CA ASN A 47 -7.31 -11.26 -32.09
C ASN A 47 -7.17 -11.48 -30.58
N PHE A 48 -6.40 -12.47 -30.20
CA PHE A 48 -6.14 -12.85 -28.83
C PHE A 48 -4.64 -12.83 -28.59
N SER A 49 -4.21 -12.15 -27.52
CA SER A 49 -2.84 -12.14 -27.05
C SER A 49 -2.81 -12.53 -25.58
N MET A 50 -1.89 -13.37 -25.21
CA MET A 50 -1.68 -13.80 -23.83
C MET A 50 -0.19 -13.83 -23.53
N ASP A 51 0.20 -13.15 -22.46
CA ASP A 51 1.56 -13.14 -21.94
C ASP A 51 1.56 -13.70 -20.52
N TRP A 52 2.49 -14.60 -20.25
CA TRP A 52 2.82 -15.03 -18.90
C TRP A 52 4.25 -14.64 -18.61
N TYR A 53 4.48 -14.04 -17.43
CA TYR A 53 5.81 -13.63 -17.04
C TYR A 53 6.16 -14.06 -15.61
N LYS A 54 7.47 -14.22 -15.39
CA LYS A 54 8.07 -14.43 -14.08
C LYS A 54 9.30 -13.55 -13.97
N ARG A 55 9.36 -12.72 -12.91
CA ARG A 55 10.43 -11.75 -12.68
C ARG A 55 11.08 -12.01 -11.33
N LYS A 56 12.37 -11.80 -11.27
CA LYS A 56 13.16 -11.72 -10.04
C LYS A 56 13.91 -10.40 -10.07
N ASN A 57 13.58 -9.49 -9.18
CA ASN A 57 14.28 -8.24 -8.99
C ASN A 57 15.15 -8.38 -7.74
N TYR A 58 16.38 -7.94 -7.79
CA TYR A 58 17.32 -8.01 -6.70
C TYR A 58 18.22 -6.78 -6.71
N ASP A 59 18.94 -6.57 -5.60
CA ASP A 59 19.69 -5.34 -5.36
C ASP A 59 18.81 -4.08 -5.44
N LEU A 60 17.51 -4.18 -5.06
CA LEU A 60 16.59 -3.05 -5.05
C LEU A 60 17.06 -2.00 -4.06
N ILE A 61 17.07 -0.75 -4.50
CA ILE A 61 17.57 0.38 -3.73
C ILE A 61 16.47 0.88 -2.80
N GLY A 62 16.81 1.00 -1.53
CA GLY A 62 15.93 1.55 -0.49
C GLY A 62 16.72 2.34 0.54
N TRP A 63 15.99 3.05 1.39
CA TRP A 63 16.57 3.77 2.51
C TRP A 63 16.91 2.81 3.63
N LEU A 64 18.19 2.80 4.04
CA LEU A 64 18.71 2.04 5.17
C LEU A 64 19.07 3.00 6.29
N SER A 65 18.39 2.87 7.43
CA SER A 65 18.76 3.60 8.65
C SER A 65 20.08 3.05 9.20
N THR A 66 21.02 3.96 9.51
CA THR A 66 22.31 3.63 10.09
C THR A 66 22.31 3.91 11.60
N THR A 67 23.37 3.52 12.28
CA THR A 67 23.53 3.76 13.71
C THR A 67 23.82 5.23 14.06
N GLY A 68 24.08 6.07 13.06
CA GLY A 68 24.43 7.47 13.25
C GLY A 68 25.86 7.71 13.74
N LEU A 69 26.65 6.65 13.97
CA LEU A 69 28.02 6.76 14.50
C LEU A 69 28.97 7.54 13.59
N ASP A 70 28.73 7.45 12.27
CA ASP A 70 29.52 8.15 11.25
C ASP A 70 28.92 9.51 10.83
N GLY A 71 27.94 10.01 11.61
CA GLY A 71 27.24 11.25 11.31
C GLY A 71 26.11 11.12 10.27
N GLU A 72 25.89 9.93 9.73
CA GLU A 72 24.78 9.62 8.82
C GLU A 72 23.69 8.85 9.56
N ILE A 73 22.46 9.36 9.56
CA ILE A 73 21.30 8.69 10.15
C ILE A 73 20.66 7.66 9.21
N GLY A 74 21.10 7.66 7.96
CA GLY A 74 20.67 6.69 6.95
C GLY A 74 21.26 6.98 5.57
N LYS A 75 21.27 5.99 4.73
CA LYS A 75 21.76 6.04 3.34
C LYS A 75 20.91 5.20 2.39
N TYR A 76 20.99 5.49 1.11
CA TYR A 76 20.46 4.58 0.10
C TYR A 76 21.40 3.38 -0.06
N ALA A 77 20.84 2.17 -0.04
CA ALA A 77 21.59 0.93 -0.19
C ALA A 77 20.75 -0.10 -0.97
N ASN A 78 21.40 -1.14 -1.46
CA ASN A 78 20.74 -2.27 -2.10
C ASN A 78 20.23 -3.22 -1.00
N VAL A 79 18.99 -3.01 -0.55
CA VAL A 79 18.43 -3.58 0.69
C VAL A 79 17.32 -4.59 0.46
N ALA A 80 16.91 -4.84 -0.78
CA ALA A 80 15.76 -5.71 -1.00
C ALA A 80 15.87 -6.57 -2.27
N SER A 81 15.16 -7.68 -2.23
CA SER A 81 14.87 -8.52 -3.39
C SER A 81 13.39 -8.88 -3.41
N MET A 82 12.84 -9.03 -4.62
CA MET A 82 11.45 -9.45 -4.79
C MET A 82 11.26 -10.37 -5.99
N ARG A 83 10.18 -11.14 -5.94
CA ARG A 83 9.70 -11.94 -7.07
C ARG A 83 8.31 -11.49 -7.45
N SER A 84 8.04 -11.48 -8.75
CA SER A 84 6.69 -11.28 -9.27
C SER A 84 6.41 -12.26 -10.40
N HIS A 85 5.15 -12.55 -10.61
CA HIS A 85 4.65 -13.31 -11.75
C HIS A 85 3.24 -12.83 -12.07
N GLY A 86 2.87 -12.97 -13.32
CA GLY A 86 1.58 -12.53 -13.77
C GLY A 86 1.17 -13.12 -15.10
N ILE A 87 -0.06 -12.82 -15.45
CA ILE A 87 -0.65 -13.13 -16.74
C ILE A 87 -1.36 -11.88 -17.26
N GLU A 88 -1.18 -11.61 -18.54
CA GLU A 88 -1.82 -10.52 -19.24
C GLU A 88 -2.56 -11.09 -20.45
N LEU A 89 -3.81 -10.67 -20.64
CA LEU A 89 -4.66 -11.09 -21.73
C LEU A 89 -5.20 -9.86 -22.46
N THR A 90 -5.16 -9.90 -23.78
CA THR A 90 -5.80 -8.91 -24.63
C THR A 90 -6.68 -9.65 -25.66
N LEU A 91 -7.93 -9.25 -25.76
CA LEU A 91 -8.87 -9.77 -26.74
C LEU A 91 -9.49 -8.59 -27.48
N SER A 92 -9.25 -8.54 -28.79
CA SER A 92 -9.87 -7.55 -29.67
C SER A 92 -10.77 -8.25 -30.67
N THR A 93 -12.02 -7.81 -30.78
CA THR A 93 -13.00 -8.42 -31.67
C THR A 93 -13.72 -7.39 -32.54
N ARG A 94 -13.93 -7.74 -33.81
CA ARG A 94 -14.85 -7.04 -34.73
C ARG A 94 -16.17 -7.80 -34.77
N ASN A 95 -17.06 -7.45 -33.84
CA ASN A 95 -18.34 -8.21 -33.69
C ASN A 95 -19.24 -8.03 -34.88
N ILE A 96 -19.39 -6.80 -35.35
CA ILE A 96 -20.19 -6.45 -36.53
C ILE A 96 -19.40 -5.50 -37.42
N ALA A 97 -19.34 -5.79 -38.72
CA ALA A 97 -18.66 -4.97 -39.72
C ALA A 97 -19.55 -4.80 -40.97
N LYS A 98 -20.73 -4.17 -40.79
CA LYS A 98 -21.66 -3.81 -41.90
C LYS A 98 -21.36 -2.38 -42.39
N LYS A 99 -21.87 -2.06 -43.57
CA LYS A 99 -21.67 -0.74 -44.21
C LYS A 99 -22.07 0.41 -43.32
N ASP A 100 -23.24 0.34 -42.69
CA ASP A 100 -23.81 1.40 -41.87
C ASP A 100 -23.63 1.21 -40.36
N PHE A 101 -23.26 0.01 -39.91
CA PHE A 101 -23.09 -0.31 -38.52
C PHE A 101 -21.83 -1.17 -38.27
N LYS A 102 -20.98 -0.70 -37.37
CA LYS A 102 -19.77 -1.40 -36.89
C LYS A 102 -19.80 -1.48 -35.38
N TRP A 103 -19.40 -2.61 -34.85
CA TRP A 103 -19.22 -2.82 -33.42
C TRP A 103 -17.92 -3.59 -33.18
N ASN A 104 -17.02 -2.98 -32.42
CA ASN A 104 -15.76 -3.57 -31.96
C ASN A 104 -15.75 -3.65 -30.45
N THR A 105 -15.10 -4.67 -29.91
CA THR A 105 -14.89 -4.84 -28.46
C THR A 105 -13.41 -5.11 -28.21
N ASP A 106 -12.86 -4.43 -27.22
CA ASP A 106 -11.51 -4.64 -26.69
C ASP A 106 -11.63 -5.00 -25.20
N PHE A 107 -11.05 -6.12 -24.83
CA PHE A 107 -10.98 -6.61 -23.46
C PHE A 107 -9.53 -6.79 -23.06
N ILE A 108 -9.15 -6.21 -21.92
CA ILE A 108 -7.82 -6.32 -21.31
C ILE A 108 -7.99 -6.87 -19.91
N PHE A 109 -7.17 -7.84 -19.57
CA PHE A 109 -7.10 -8.41 -18.23
C PHE A 109 -5.65 -8.61 -17.85
N SER A 110 -5.29 -8.21 -16.63
CA SER A 110 -3.99 -8.46 -16.04
C SER A 110 -4.15 -8.96 -14.61
N LYS A 111 -3.40 -9.99 -14.26
CA LYS A 111 -3.29 -10.48 -12.88
C LYS A 111 -1.82 -10.61 -12.51
N THR A 112 -1.43 -9.90 -11.46
CA THR A 112 -0.06 -9.87 -10.96
C THR A 112 -0.01 -10.26 -9.49
N LYS A 113 1.02 -11.03 -9.12
CA LYS A 113 1.37 -11.27 -7.72
C LYS A 113 2.85 -10.96 -7.52
N ASN A 114 3.17 -10.28 -6.44
CA ASN A 114 4.54 -10.05 -6.03
C ASN A 114 4.76 -10.49 -4.58
N LYS A 115 6.03 -10.69 -4.22
CA LYS A 115 6.44 -11.07 -2.88
C LYS A 115 7.87 -10.57 -2.63
N VAL A 116 8.09 -9.88 -1.54
CA VAL A 116 9.42 -9.54 -1.04
C VAL A 116 10.10 -10.81 -0.56
N THR A 117 11.27 -11.14 -1.11
CA THR A 117 12.02 -12.35 -0.78
C THR A 117 13.14 -12.09 0.20
N ASP A 118 13.65 -10.87 0.20
CA ASP A 118 14.71 -10.43 1.08
C ASP A 118 14.54 -8.93 1.36
N LEU A 119 14.81 -8.51 2.61
CA LEU A 119 14.65 -7.12 3.03
C LEU A 119 15.54 -6.86 4.26
N GLU A 120 16.50 -5.96 4.10
CA GLU A 120 17.41 -5.53 5.16
C GLU A 120 16.93 -4.26 5.89
N ALA A 121 15.81 -3.68 5.48
CA ALA A 121 15.24 -2.52 6.14
C ALA A 121 14.44 -2.93 7.39
N PHE A 122 14.66 -2.22 8.48
CA PHE A 122 14.03 -2.47 9.78
C PHE A 122 12.96 -1.40 10.07
N SER A 123 11.75 -1.62 9.55
CA SER A 123 10.60 -0.79 9.91
C SER A 123 10.11 -1.13 11.32
N SER A 124 9.69 -0.13 12.07
CA SER A 124 9.04 -0.32 13.37
C SER A 124 7.58 -0.75 13.22
N VAL A 125 6.96 -1.21 14.32
CA VAL A 125 5.51 -1.48 14.35
C VAL A 125 4.73 -0.23 13.96
N MET A 126 5.12 0.96 14.47
CA MET A 126 4.49 2.23 14.12
C MET A 126 4.48 2.46 12.61
N ASP A 127 5.62 2.27 11.93
CA ASP A 127 5.72 2.44 10.48
C ASP A 127 4.74 1.51 9.73
N MET A 128 4.62 0.27 10.22
CA MET A 128 3.78 -0.76 9.58
C MET A 128 2.28 -0.48 9.72
N VAL A 129 1.84 0.03 10.89
CA VAL A 129 0.42 0.24 11.19
C VAL A 129 -0.09 1.62 10.81
N SER A 130 0.78 2.64 10.74
CA SER A 130 0.39 4.00 10.37
C SER A 130 0.46 4.30 8.88
N GLY A 131 1.21 3.51 8.11
CA GLY A 131 1.49 3.79 6.70
C GLY A 131 0.42 3.33 5.71
N TYR A 132 0.61 3.74 4.46
CA TYR A 132 -0.24 3.38 3.31
C TYR A 132 0.31 2.17 2.54
N GLY A 133 1.02 1.31 3.21
CA GLY A 133 1.62 0.09 2.68
C GLY A 133 3.13 0.06 2.84
N PHE A 134 3.61 -0.95 3.52
CA PHE A 134 5.02 -1.18 3.80
C PHE A 134 5.49 -2.52 3.27
N ALA A 135 6.78 -2.59 2.94
CA ALA A 135 7.43 -3.83 2.57
C ALA A 135 7.75 -4.66 3.84
N MET A 136 7.42 -5.95 3.78
CA MET A 136 7.82 -6.94 4.77
C MET A 136 8.21 -8.23 4.05
N GLN A 137 9.30 -8.86 4.48
CA GLN A 137 9.72 -10.12 3.89
C GLN A 137 8.63 -11.17 3.99
N GLY A 138 8.35 -11.84 2.88
CA GLY A 138 7.28 -12.84 2.81
C GLY A 138 5.93 -12.31 2.31
N TYR A 139 5.76 -10.99 2.18
CA TYR A 139 4.52 -10.32 1.79
C TYR A 139 4.70 -9.50 0.50
N PRO A 140 3.61 -9.03 -0.13
CA PRO A 140 3.68 -8.05 -1.21
C PRO A 140 4.39 -6.76 -0.80
N VAL A 141 4.97 -6.06 -1.79
CA VAL A 141 5.79 -4.84 -1.55
C VAL A 141 5.01 -3.75 -0.80
N ARG A 142 3.74 -3.57 -1.12
CA ARG A 142 2.89 -2.55 -0.50
C ARG A 142 1.78 -3.21 0.29
N SER A 143 2.16 -3.78 1.43
CA SER A 143 1.26 -4.50 2.33
C SER A 143 0.75 -3.59 3.44
N LEU A 144 -0.55 -3.70 3.75
CA LEU A 144 -1.13 -3.11 4.95
C LEU A 144 -1.10 -4.11 6.08
N PHE A 145 -0.72 -3.60 7.24
CA PHE A 145 -0.75 -4.33 8.49
C PHE A 145 -1.56 -3.56 9.52
N SER A 146 -2.18 -4.26 10.44
CA SER A 146 -2.91 -3.72 11.57
C SER A 146 -2.52 -4.43 12.85
N LEU A 147 -2.83 -3.81 13.99
CA LEU A 147 -2.84 -4.50 15.27
C LEU A 147 -3.99 -5.50 15.31
N ASP A 148 -3.85 -6.58 16.05
CA ASP A 148 -4.91 -7.57 16.25
C ASP A 148 -5.98 -7.02 17.19
N PHE A 149 -6.94 -6.29 16.62
CA PHE A 149 -8.05 -5.66 17.33
C PHE A 149 -9.05 -6.71 17.85
N ARG A 150 -9.40 -6.61 19.13
CA ARG A 150 -10.27 -7.57 19.84
C ARG A 150 -11.57 -6.96 20.37
N GLY A 151 -11.93 -5.78 19.91
CA GLY A 151 -13.12 -5.06 20.34
C GLY A 151 -12.82 -3.96 21.36
N LEU A 152 -13.86 -3.44 21.97
CA LEU A 152 -13.76 -2.43 23.01
C LEU A 152 -13.87 -3.08 24.39
N ASN A 153 -13.25 -2.48 25.40
CA ASN A 153 -13.46 -2.83 26.80
C ASN A 153 -14.72 -2.12 27.37
N GLU A 154 -15.02 -2.35 28.65
CA GLU A 154 -16.17 -1.74 29.36
C GLU A 154 -16.07 -0.22 29.48
N GLU A 155 -14.91 0.37 29.24
CA GLU A 155 -14.66 1.82 29.22
C GLU A 155 -14.74 2.40 27.81
N GLY A 156 -14.98 1.57 26.78
CA GLY A 156 -15.04 1.96 25.38
C GLY A 156 -13.70 2.16 24.71
N LEU A 157 -12.60 1.69 25.36
CA LEU A 157 -11.28 1.74 24.79
C LEU A 157 -11.01 0.52 23.91
N PRO A 158 -10.32 0.68 22.75
CA PRO A 158 -9.96 -0.44 21.89
C PRO A 158 -8.95 -1.37 22.57
N THR A 159 -9.14 -2.65 22.37
CA THR A 159 -8.24 -3.69 22.89
C THR A 159 -7.55 -4.42 21.74
N PHE A 160 -6.28 -4.75 21.96
CA PHE A 160 -5.40 -5.38 20.97
C PHE A 160 -4.59 -6.49 21.61
N ILE A 161 -4.10 -7.41 20.80
CA ILE A 161 -3.08 -8.37 21.24
C ILE A 161 -1.70 -7.74 21.00
N ASN A 162 -0.90 -7.66 22.05
CA ASN A 162 0.48 -7.15 21.99
C ASN A 162 1.49 -8.23 21.54
N GLU A 163 2.78 -7.86 21.47
CA GLU A 163 3.88 -8.73 21.08
C GLU A 163 4.12 -9.93 22.01
N ASN A 164 3.58 -9.90 23.22
CA ASN A 164 3.63 -10.97 24.21
C ASN A 164 2.40 -11.90 24.16
N GLY A 165 1.42 -11.57 23.29
CA GLY A 165 0.16 -12.32 23.20
C GLY A 165 -0.88 -11.93 24.27
N GLU A 166 -0.70 -10.78 24.95
CA GLU A 166 -1.58 -10.29 26.00
C GLU A 166 -2.61 -9.33 25.42
N LEU A 167 -3.83 -9.39 25.93
CA LEU A 167 -4.88 -8.42 25.61
C LEU A 167 -4.64 -7.11 26.37
N THR A 168 -4.50 -6.01 25.65
CA THR A 168 -4.16 -4.72 26.24
C THR A 168 -4.86 -3.56 25.51
N THR A 169 -4.99 -2.42 26.19
CA THR A 169 -5.46 -1.15 25.62
C THR A 169 -4.31 -0.18 25.33
N SER A 170 -3.13 -0.36 25.94
CA SER A 170 -2.05 0.64 25.91
C SER A 170 -0.63 0.05 25.90
N ASN A 171 -0.45 -1.20 26.30
CA ASN A 171 0.88 -1.83 26.40
C ASN A 171 1.32 -2.44 25.06
N ILE A 172 1.60 -1.59 24.07
CA ILE A 172 2.08 -1.99 22.74
C ILE A 172 3.41 -1.28 22.48
N ASN A 173 4.43 -2.05 22.12
CA ASN A 173 5.72 -1.48 21.75
C ASN A 173 5.74 -1.07 20.27
N PHE A 174 5.32 0.15 19.98
CA PHE A 174 5.32 0.70 18.61
C PHE A 174 6.73 0.87 18.01
N GLN A 175 7.79 0.88 18.85
CA GLN A 175 9.17 0.96 18.37
C GLN A 175 9.80 -0.41 18.11
N GLU A 176 9.07 -1.50 18.36
CA GLU A 176 9.55 -2.86 18.10
C GLU A 176 9.85 -3.05 16.60
N ARG A 177 11.03 -3.61 16.32
CA ARG A 177 11.53 -3.80 14.95
C ARG A 177 11.75 -5.26 14.58
N ASN A 178 11.90 -6.13 15.55
CA ASN A 178 12.26 -7.53 15.33
C ASN A 178 11.04 -8.45 15.37
N ASN A 179 10.20 -8.32 16.41
CA ASN A 179 9.01 -9.14 16.57
C ASN A 179 7.75 -8.43 16.07
N LYS A 180 7.27 -8.85 14.92
CA LYS A 180 6.03 -8.34 14.28
C LYS A 180 4.97 -9.43 14.13
N SER A 181 5.11 -10.54 14.87
CA SER A 181 4.22 -11.69 14.74
C SER A 181 2.77 -11.42 15.20
N HIS A 182 2.58 -10.38 16.01
CA HIS A 182 1.27 -9.91 16.48
C HIS A 182 0.53 -9.02 15.46
N LEU A 183 1.19 -8.62 14.37
CA LEU A 183 0.55 -7.83 13.34
C LEU A 183 -0.26 -8.72 12.39
N ILE A 184 -1.44 -8.24 12.04
CA ILE A 184 -2.32 -8.88 11.06
C ILE A 184 -2.04 -8.31 9.67
N TYR A 185 -1.81 -9.20 8.70
CA TYR A 185 -1.72 -8.83 7.30
C TYR A 185 -3.12 -8.66 6.71
N GLU A 186 -3.47 -7.44 6.30
CA GLU A 186 -4.78 -7.10 5.76
C GLU A 186 -4.87 -7.25 4.25
N GLY A 187 -3.76 -7.15 3.56
CA GLY A 187 -3.70 -7.24 2.10
C GLY A 187 -2.70 -6.27 1.49
N THR A 188 -2.66 -6.24 0.16
CA THR A 188 -1.84 -5.29 -0.59
C THR A 188 -2.65 -4.07 -0.98
N THR A 189 -2.03 -2.88 -1.00
CA THR A 189 -2.65 -1.65 -1.51
C THR A 189 -2.65 -1.59 -3.03
N ASP A 190 -1.78 -2.36 -3.68
CA ASP A 190 -1.75 -2.43 -5.14
C ASP A 190 -2.78 -3.44 -5.64
N PRO A 191 -3.61 -3.10 -6.63
CA PRO A 191 -4.52 -4.05 -7.23
C PRO A 191 -3.77 -5.25 -7.82
N THR A 192 -4.25 -6.46 -7.51
CA THR A 192 -3.70 -7.70 -8.06
C THR A 192 -4.35 -8.10 -9.39
N ILE A 193 -5.53 -7.55 -9.67
CA ILE A 193 -6.27 -7.75 -10.90
C ILE A 193 -6.66 -6.37 -11.43
N THR A 194 -6.32 -6.09 -12.68
CA THR A 194 -6.69 -4.87 -13.39
C THR A 194 -7.12 -5.18 -14.81
N GLY A 195 -7.91 -4.32 -15.39
CA GLY A 195 -8.27 -4.47 -16.78
C GLY A 195 -9.27 -3.45 -17.26
N SER A 196 -9.74 -3.70 -18.49
CA SER A 196 -10.73 -2.84 -19.13
C SER A 196 -11.59 -3.59 -20.13
N LEU A 197 -12.79 -3.06 -20.33
CA LEU A 197 -13.71 -3.48 -21.39
C LEU A 197 -14.12 -2.23 -22.18
N GLY A 198 -13.69 -2.18 -23.44
CA GLY A 198 -14.03 -1.13 -24.38
C GLY A 198 -15.00 -1.63 -25.44
N ASN A 199 -16.03 -0.86 -25.74
CA ASN A 199 -16.93 -1.10 -26.88
C ASN A 199 -17.03 0.15 -27.73
N VAL A 200 -16.86 -0.01 -29.03
CA VAL A 200 -16.96 1.06 -30.01
C VAL A 200 -18.07 0.72 -30.99
N TYR A 201 -19.10 1.52 -30.98
CA TYR A 201 -20.23 1.46 -31.89
C TYR A 201 -20.15 2.60 -32.89
N SER A 202 -20.31 2.30 -34.16
CA SER A 202 -20.37 3.31 -35.23
C SER A 202 -21.62 3.08 -36.09
N TYR A 203 -22.42 4.14 -36.26
CA TYR A 203 -23.64 4.08 -37.10
C TYR A 203 -23.79 5.36 -37.89
N LYS A 204 -23.76 5.28 -39.25
CA LYS A 204 -23.97 6.41 -40.14
C LYS A 204 -23.28 7.71 -39.75
N GLY A 205 -22.00 7.64 -39.39
CA GLY A 205 -21.20 8.81 -38.98
C GLY A 205 -21.23 9.14 -37.50
N LEU A 206 -22.15 8.60 -36.72
CA LEU A 206 -22.12 8.66 -35.26
C LEU A 206 -21.19 7.60 -34.70
N LYS A 207 -20.43 7.95 -33.66
CA LYS A 207 -19.54 7.04 -32.92
C LYS A 207 -19.79 7.13 -31.43
N LEU A 208 -20.12 5.99 -30.81
CA LEU A 208 -20.27 5.85 -29.36
C LEU A 208 -19.15 4.94 -28.84
N ASN A 209 -18.39 5.44 -27.88
CA ASN A 209 -17.39 4.68 -27.14
C ASN A 209 -17.88 4.47 -25.72
N VAL A 210 -17.95 3.21 -25.28
CA VAL A 210 -18.21 2.84 -23.88
C VAL A 210 -16.97 2.15 -23.37
N PHE A 211 -16.34 2.72 -22.36
CA PHE A 211 -15.09 2.22 -21.79
C PHE A 211 -15.22 2.07 -20.28
N ILE A 212 -14.97 0.87 -19.77
CA ILE A 212 -15.06 0.51 -18.37
C ILE A 212 -13.69 0.00 -17.94
N THR A 213 -13.12 0.58 -16.90
CA THR A 213 -11.91 0.07 -16.23
C THR A 213 -12.29 -0.58 -14.92
N TYR A 214 -11.53 -1.59 -14.50
CA TYR A 214 -11.73 -2.25 -13.23
C TYR A 214 -10.39 -2.58 -12.57
N SER A 215 -10.41 -2.58 -11.24
CA SER A 215 -9.29 -3.01 -10.42
C SER A 215 -9.79 -3.70 -9.15
N PHE A 216 -9.17 -4.82 -8.78
CA PHE A 216 -9.59 -5.66 -7.67
C PHE A 216 -8.39 -6.24 -6.93
N GLY A 217 -8.66 -6.73 -5.71
CA GLY A 217 -7.69 -7.47 -4.91
C GLY A 217 -6.71 -6.57 -4.15
N ASN A 218 -7.04 -5.30 -4.01
CA ASN A 218 -6.36 -4.38 -3.12
C ASN A 218 -7.23 -4.04 -1.91
N VAL A 219 -6.57 -3.57 -0.86
CA VAL A 219 -7.19 -3.03 0.34
C VAL A 219 -6.78 -1.58 0.53
N ILE A 220 -7.61 -0.81 1.20
CA ILE A 220 -7.32 0.56 1.59
C ILE A 220 -7.52 0.71 3.09
N ARG A 221 -6.73 1.54 3.72
CA ARG A 221 -6.99 1.98 5.09
C ARG A 221 -8.06 3.06 5.06
N LEU A 222 -9.13 2.85 5.77
CA LEU A 222 -10.16 3.87 5.94
C LEU A 222 -9.69 4.90 6.98
N ASP A 223 -10.11 6.13 6.79
CA ASP A 223 -9.91 7.16 7.80
C ASP A 223 -10.67 6.81 9.09
N PRO A 224 -10.15 7.18 10.26
CA PRO A 224 -10.85 6.97 11.52
C PRO A 224 -12.18 7.73 11.52
N VAL A 225 -13.17 7.20 12.24
CA VAL A 225 -14.50 7.82 12.32
C VAL A 225 -14.46 9.22 12.94
N PHE A 226 -13.47 9.47 13.79
CA PHE A 226 -13.19 10.80 14.34
C PHE A 226 -11.69 10.94 14.60
N SER A 227 -11.23 12.19 14.54
CA SER A 227 -9.88 12.56 14.96
C SER A 227 -9.87 12.91 16.45
N ASN A 228 -8.75 12.67 17.13
CA ASN A 228 -8.52 13.15 18.49
C ASN A 228 -8.42 14.70 18.58
N GLN A 229 -8.27 15.35 17.42
CA GLN A 229 -8.30 16.81 17.26
C GLN A 229 -9.38 17.17 16.26
N TYR A 230 -10.56 17.52 16.74
CA TYR A 230 -11.64 18.03 15.92
C TYR A 230 -12.18 19.35 16.48
N THR A 231 -12.74 20.16 15.61
CA THR A 231 -13.36 21.43 15.96
C THR A 231 -14.85 21.38 15.63
N ASP A 232 -15.63 22.29 16.18
CA ASP A 232 -17.06 22.40 15.88
C ASP A 232 -17.37 22.69 14.39
N LEU A 233 -16.34 23.00 13.61
CA LEU A 233 -16.44 23.25 12.16
C LEU A 233 -16.17 21.99 11.31
N ASP A 234 -15.71 20.91 11.91
CA ASP A 234 -15.37 19.68 11.20
C ASP A 234 -16.63 18.86 10.94
N ALA A 235 -16.78 18.40 9.70
CA ALA A 235 -17.86 17.50 9.33
C ALA A 235 -17.58 16.10 9.88
N MET A 236 -18.49 15.61 10.72
CA MET A 236 -18.42 14.27 11.28
C MET A 236 -19.11 13.24 10.38
N PRO A 237 -18.51 12.04 10.18
CA PRO A 237 -19.17 10.94 9.49
C PRO A 237 -20.45 10.50 10.21
N LYS A 238 -21.40 9.93 9.47
CA LYS A 238 -22.66 9.43 10.06
C LYS A 238 -22.45 8.35 11.11
N GLU A 239 -21.38 7.57 10.97
CA GLU A 239 -20.96 6.50 11.85
C GLU A 239 -20.62 6.98 13.24
N PHE A 240 -20.22 8.25 13.41
CA PHE A 240 -19.88 8.86 14.69
C PHE A 240 -20.99 8.74 15.74
N LYS A 241 -22.25 8.77 15.32
CA LYS A 241 -23.41 8.55 16.22
C LYS A 241 -23.44 7.17 16.86
N ASN A 242 -22.76 6.19 16.26
CA ASN A 242 -22.72 4.80 16.72
C ASN A 242 -21.56 4.52 17.66
N ARG A 243 -20.76 5.54 18.04
CA ARG A 243 -19.64 5.37 18.97
C ARG A 243 -20.09 4.84 20.32
N TRP A 244 -19.18 4.27 21.06
CA TRP A 244 -19.39 3.89 22.44
C TRP A 244 -19.73 5.14 23.29
N MET A 245 -20.75 5.07 24.14
CA MET A 245 -21.22 6.16 24.98
C MET A 245 -21.46 5.74 26.43
N ARG A 246 -21.67 4.44 26.69
CA ARG A 246 -21.96 3.90 28.02
C ARG A 246 -21.60 2.42 28.09
N PRO A 247 -21.30 1.87 29.29
CA PRO A 247 -21.07 0.44 29.49
C PRO A 247 -22.20 -0.41 28.88
N GLY A 248 -21.80 -1.48 28.16
CA GLY A 248 -22.67 -2.33 27.35
C GLY A 248 -22.66 -2.02 25.85
N ASP A 249 -22.22 -0.83 25.45
CA ASP A 249 -22.11 -0.46 24.04
C ASP A 249 -20.93 -1.18 23.33
N GLU A 250 -19.93 -1.69 24.06
CA GLU A 250 -18.82 -2.49 23.55
C GLU A 250 -19.27 -3.77 22.84
N HIS A 251 -20.47 -4.27 23.14
CA HIS A 251 -21.07 -5.42 22.45
C HIS A 251 -21.79 -5.03 21.14
N ARG A 252 -21.95 -3.75 20.87
CA ARG A 252 -22.77 -3.22 19.78
C ARG A 252 -21.96 -2.45 18.74
N THR A 253 -20.83 -1.89 19.13
CA THR A 253 -20.01 -1.06 18.25
C THR A 253 -18.52 -1.34 18.44
N ASN A 254 -17.75 -1.11 17.36
CA ASN A 254 -16.28 -1.09 17.38
C ASN A 254 -15.73 0.34 17.31
N ILE A 255 -16.59 1.35 17.37
CA ILE A 255 -16.17 2.75 17.36
C ILE A 255 -15.93 3.16 18.81
N PRO A 256 -14.71 3.55 19.18
CA PRO A 256 -14.33 3.79 20.56
C PRO A 256 -15.01 5.03 21.14
N VAL A 257 -14.86 5.20 22.46
CA VAL A 257 -15.20 6.43 23.17
C VAL A 257 -14.34 7.59 22.64
N ILE A 258 -14.86 8.80 22.65
CA ILE A 258 -14.05 9.99 22.41
C ILE A 258 -13.03 10.09 23.55
N ALA A 259 -11.75 10.06 23.20
CA ALA A 259 -10.69 10.25 24.18
C ALA A 259 -10.80 11.63 24.82
N ASP A 260 -10.82 11.68 26.15
CA ASP A 260 -10.77 12.94 26.84
C ASP A 260 -9.37 13.56 26.63
N LYS A 261 -9.32 14.88 26.58
CA LYS A 261 -8.13 15.72 26.52
C LYS A 261 -7.04 15.34 27.56
N TYR A 262 -7.42 14.68 28.64
CA TYR A 262 -6.55 14.22 29.72
C TYR A 262 -6.15 12.74 29.62
N MET A 263 -6.75 11.96 28.77
CA MET A 263 -6.19 10.65 28.41
C MET A 263 -4.92 10.92 27.64
N ASN A 264 -3.78 10.48 28.15
CA ASN A 264 -2.51 10.51 27.44
C ASN A 264 -2.67 9.67 26.17
N VAL A 265 -3.17 10.29 25.13
CA VAL A 265 -3.29 9.70 23.80
C VAL A 265 -1.90 9.74 23.14
N ASN A 266 -0.92 9.10 23.78
CA ASN A 266 0.24 8.60 23.06
C ASN A 266 -0.11 7.36 22.24
N ASP A 267 -1.34 6.93 22.34
CA ASP A 267 -1.92 5.80 21.64
C ASP A 267 -2.69 6.35 20.43
N SER A 268 -1.93 6.71 19.41
CA SER A 268 -2.49 6.94 18.08
C SER A 268 -3.06 5.61 17.57
N TYR A 269 -4.35 5.55 17.49
CA TYR A 269 -5.11 4.44 16.91
C TYR A 269 -4.94 4.33 15.40
#